data_fec25df52fdd99bf89f7fbd087dae998
#
_entry.id   fec25df52fdd99bf89f7fbd087dae998
#
_cell.length_a   1.000
_cell.length_b   1.000
_cell.length_c   1.000
_cell.angle_alpha   90.00
_cell.angle_beta   90.00
_cell.angle_gamma   90.00
#
_symmetry.space_group_name_H-M   'P 1'
#
loop_
_entity.id
_entity.type
_entity.pdbx_description
1 polymer ?
#
loop_
_entity_poly.entity_id
_entity_poly.type
_entity_poly.pdbx_seq_one_letter_code
_entity_poly.pdbx_strand_id
1 'polypeptide(L)'
;MRSLLALALLCLLFTPAEAKRHHRHHHGYSSGAVIGTRPAGCPRQFCGCGASIHLFGRIIPSLNLAANWLRFPRTSPAPKMVAVRRHHVFVLEQHVGGDVWIVHDSNSGGHATRLHERSIAGYVIVNPRGAS
;
A
#
# COMPACT_ATOMS: atom_id res chain seq x y z
N MET A 1 76.68 -34.37 -2.85
CA MET A 1 76.53 -34.10 -4.31
C MET A 1 75.09 -34.22 -4.67
N ARG A 2 74.59 -33.19 -5.33
CA ARG A 2 73.26 -33.03 -5.96
C ARG A 2 72.03 -32.81 -5.05
N SER A 3 71.87 -31.55 -4.76
CA SER A 3 70.63 -30.93 -4.27
C SER A 3 69.53 -31.04 -5.32
N LEU A 4 68.37 -31.47 -4.93
CA LEU A 4 67.12 -31.26 -5.70
C LEU A 4 66.18 -30.39 -4.89
N LEU A 5 66.12 -29.13 -5.30
CA LEU A 5 65.11 -28.19 -4.84
C LEU A 5 63.71 -28.61 -5.36
N ALA A 6 62.86 -29.04 -4.50
CA ALA A 6 61.43 -29.17 -4.81
C ALA A 6 60.73 -27.82 -4.61
N LEU A 7 60.41 -27.16 -5.72
CA LEU A 7 59.63 -25.92 -5.75
C LEU A 7 58.14 -26.28 -5.59
N ALA A 8 57.63 -26.12 -4.39
CA ALA A 8 56.19 -26.29 -4.13
C ALA A 8 55.43 -25.08 -4.68
N LEU A 9 54.75 -25.27 -5.81
CA LEU A 9 53.85 -24.27 -6.41
C LEU A 9 52.54 -24.24 -5.64
N LEU A 10 52.39 -23.23 -4.75
CA LEU A 10 51.17 -23.00 -3.98
C LEU A 10 50.14 -22.33 -4.89
N CYS A 11 49.26 -23.14 -5.51
CA CYS A 11 48.10 -22.62 -6.23
C CYS A 11 47.10 -22.04 -5.24
N LEU A 12 47.10 -20.72 -5.08
CA LEU A 12 46.03 -19.96 -4.42
C LEU A 12 44.77 -20.05 -5.28
N LEU A 13 43.84 -20.91 -4.88
CA LEU A 13 42.50 -20.96 -5.43
C LEU A 13 41.71 -19.71 -4.94
N PHE A 14 41.72 -18.69 -5.76
CA PHE A 14 40.77 -17.60 -5.60
C PHE A 14 39.39 -18.14 -5.96
N THR A 15 38.55 -18.41 -4.95
CA THR A 15 37.12 -18.59 -5.14
C THR A 15 36.50 -17.21 -5.37
N PRO A 16 35.82 -16.95 -6.49
CA PRO A 16 35.07 -15.72 -6.61
C PRO A 16 33.90 -15.75 -5.62
N ALA A 17 33.91 -14.82 -4.68
CA ALA A 17 32.74 -14.56 -3.84
C ALA A 17 31.59 -14.15 -4.75
N GLU A 18 30.62 -15.03 -4.94
CA GLU A 18 29.36 -14.69 -5.55
C GLU A 18 28.69 -13.61 -4.69
N ALA A 19 28.82 -12.36 -5.13
CA ALA A 19 28.02 -11.28 -4.62
C ALA A 19 26.57 -11.60 -4.96
N LYS A 20 25.81 -12.14 -3.99
CA LYS A 20 24.37 -12.22 -4.05
C LYS A 20 23.86 -10.79 -4.30
N ARG A 21 23.58 -10.48 -5.56
CA ARG A 21 22.80 -9.29 -5.90
C ARG A 21 21.47 -9.46 -5.19
N HIS A 22 21.29 -8.75 -4.07
CA HIS A 22 19.98 -8.46 -3.54
C HIS A 22 19.24 -7.73 -4.67
N HIS A 23 18.41 -8.47 -5.41
CA HIS A 23 17.36 -7.86 -6.18
C HIS A 23 16.50 -7.08 -5.16
N ARG A 24 16.79 -5.80 -5.02
CA ARG A 24 15.79 -4.87 -4.53
C ARG A 24 14.64 -5.01 -5.51
N HIS A 25 13.62 -5.75 -5.11
CA HIS A 25 12.33 -5.61 -5.72
C HIS A 25 11.96 -4.13 -5.55
N HIS A 26 12.23 -3.34 -6.59
CA HIS A 26 11.48 -2.15 -6.79
C HIS A 26 10.04 -2.66 -6.95
N HIS A 27 9.27 -2.59 -5.86
CA HIS A 27 7.83 -2.60 -5.96
C HIS A 27 7.48 -1.39 -6.83
N GLY A 28 7.55 -1.59 -8.15
CA GLY A 28 6.87 -0.70 -9.06
C GLY A 28 5.45 -0.70 -8.54
N TYR A 29 4.93 0.47 -8.19
CA TYR A 29 3.52 0.65 -7.92
C TYR A 29 2.78 0.02 -9.09
N SER A 30 2.33 -1.20 -8.91
CA SER A 30 1.45 -1.86 -9.85
C SER A 30 0.31 -0.87 -10.05
N SER A 31 0.10 -0.42 -11.27
CA SER A 31 -1.09 0.34 -11.64
C SER A 31 -2.26 -0.59 -11.39
N GLY A 32 -2.73 -0.63 -10.13
CA GLY A 32 -3.63 -1.65 -9.63
C GLY A 32 -4.91 -1.73 -10.46
N ALA A 33 -5.59 -2.85 -10.35
CA ALA A 33 -6.80 -3.13 -11.12
C ALA A 33 -7.82 -2.00 -10.95
N VAL A 34 -8.25 -1.41 -12.07
CA VAL A 34 -9.44 -0.55 -12.08
C VAL A 34 -10.64 -1.47 -11.89
N ILE A 35 -11.37 -1.27 -10.81
CA ILE A 35 -12.54 -2.06 -10.44
C ILE A 35 -13.84 -1.30 -10.61
N GLY A 36 -13.77 -0.02 -10.96
CA GLY A 36 -14.94 0.79 -11.19
C GLY A 36 -14.61 2.24 -11.55
N THR A 37 -15.66 2.97 -11.84
CA THR A 37 -15.67 4.41 -12.08
C THR A 37 -16.39 5.12 -10.94
N ARG A 38 -16.70 6.41 -11.11
CA ARG A 38 -17.50 7.15 -10.13
C ARG A 38 -18.88 6.51 -9.97
N PRO A 39 -19.28 6.10 -8.75
CA PRO A 39 -20.62 5.58 -8.52
C PRO A 39 -21.70 6.63 -8.78
N ALA A 40 -22.85 6.18 -9.28
CA ALA A 40 -24.00 7.05 -9.47
C ALA A 40 -24.39 7.73 -8.14
N GLY A 41 -24.71 9.02 -8.20
CA GLY A 41 -25.05 9.82 -7.02
C GLY A 41 -23.86 10.38 -6.24
N CYS A 42 -22.63 9.92 -6.50
CA CYS A 42 -21.45 10.51 -5.88
C CYS A 42 -21.03 11.83 -6.55
N PRO A 43 -20.47 12.78 -5.78
CA PRO A 43 -19.91 14.01 -6.33
C PRO A 43 -18.66 13.74 -7.18
N ARG A 44 -18.15 14.74 -7.88
CA ARG A 44 -16.95 14.63 -8.71
C ARG A 44 -15.73 14.14 -7.91
N GLN A 45 -15.54 14.66 -6.72
CA GLN A 45 -14.56 14.18 -5.74
C GLN A 45 -15.22 13.08 -4.91
N PHE A 46 -15.06 11.83 -5.31
CA PHE A 46 -15.87 10.73 -4.76
C PHE A 46 -15.10 9.76 -3.85
N CYS A 47 -13.92 10.11 -3.35
CA CYS A 47 -13.17 9.22 -2.46
C CYS A 47 -13.95 8.84 -1.21
N GLY A 48 -14.54 9.84 -0.53
CA GLY A 48 -15.38 9.61 0.66
C GLY A 48 -16.70 8.91 0.32
N CYS A 49 -17.36 9.31 -0.76
CA CYS A 49 -18.60 8.70 -1.23
C CYS A 49 -18.40 7.22 -1.60
N GLY A 50 -17.35 6.92 -2.39
CA GLY A 50 -17.03 5.55 -2.76
C GLY A 50 -16.66 4.68 -1.57
N ALA A 51 -15.89 5.21 -0.61
CA ALA A 51 -15.57 4.51 0.63
C ALA A 51 -16.84 4.21 1.45
N SER A 52 -17.79 5.14 1.53
CA SER A 52 -19.05 4.90 2.26
C SER A 52 -19.89 3.82 1.61
N ILE A 53 -19.98 3.79 0.28
CA ILE A 53 -20.66 2.71 -0.45
C ILE A 53 -19.98 1.38 -0.18
N HIS A 54 -18.64 1.34 -0.28
CA HIS A 54 -17.88 0.11 -0.08
C HIS A 54 -18.04 -0.47 1.33
N LEU A 55 -18.08 0.37 2.36
CA LEU A 55 -18.15 -0.07 3.76
C LEU A 55 -19.58 -0.27 4.27
N PHE A 56 -20.51 0.54 3.81
CA PHE A 56 -21.87 0.60 4.36
C PHE A 56 -22.97 0.28 3.34
N GLY A 57 -22.59 0.03 2.07
CA GLY A 57 -23.55 -0.27 1.00
C GLY A 57 -24.41 0.91 0.55
N ARG A 58 -24.11 2.13 1.00
CA ARG A 58 -24.92 3.33 0.71
C ARG A 58 -24.09 4.60 0.72
N ILE A 59 -24.60 5.63 0.06
CA ILE A 59 -24.05 6.98 0.15
C ILE A 59 -24.42 7.59 1.50
N ILE A 60 -23.42 8.09 2.22
CA ILE A 60 -23.60 8.89 3.44
C ILE A 60 -23.09 10.29 3.12
N PRO A 61 -24.01 11.27 2.89
CA PRO A 61 -23.62 12.59 2.38
C PRO A 61 -22.58 13.32 3.23
N SER A 62 -22.66 13.17 4.55
CA SER A 62 -21.68 13.76 5.47
C SER A 62 -20.26 13.21 5.32
N LEU A 63 -20.11 12.02 4.73
CA LEU A 63 -18.81 11.36 4.49
C LEU A 63 -18.27 11.62 3.07
N ASN A 64 -18.97 12.37 2.24
CA ASN A 64 -18.46 12.74 0.91
C ASN A 64 -17.16 13.54 1.01
N LEU A 65 -16.98 14.34 2.06
CA LEU A 65 -15.73 15.04 2.33
C LEU A 65 -14.77 14.14 3.08
N ALA A 66 -13.58 13.95 2.55
CA ALA A 66 -12.52 13.13 3.15
C ALA A 66 -12.23 13.51 4.61
N ALA A 67 -12.13 14.82 4.90
CA ALA A 67 -11.86 15.32 6.24
C ALA A 67 -12.89 14.89 7.29
N ASN A 68 -14.13 14.63 6.89
CA ASN A 68 -15.18 14.22 7.82
C ASN A 68 -14.99 12.81 8.39
N TRP A 69 -14.17 11.98 7.73
CA TRP A 69 -13.79 10.67 8.25
C TRP A 69 -12.88 10.76 9.49
N LEU A 70 -12.20 11.89 9.70
CA LEU A 70 -11.39 12.11 10.91
C LEU A 70 -12.22 12.18 12.21
N ARG A 71 -13.54 12.22 12.12
CA ARG A 71 -14.44 12.17 13.28
C ARG A 71 -14.59 10.78 13.89
N PHE A 72 -14.26 9.73 13.12
CA PHE A 72 -14.24 8.37 13.65
C PHE A 72 -13.08 8.15 14.61
N PRO A 73 -13.21 7.24 15.59
CA PRO A 73 -12.13 6.93 16.51
C PRO A 73 -10.87 6.48 15.78
N ARG A 74 -9.72 6.98 16.22
CA ARG A 74 -8.42 6.50 15.73
C ARG A 74 -8.18 5.06 16.16
N THR A 75 -7.51 4.29 15.31
CA THR A 75 -7.20 2.88 15.57
C THR A 75 -5.89 2.48 14.91
N SER A 76 -5.42 1.28 15.22
CA SER A 76 -4.35 0.64 14.48
C SER A 76 -4.82 0.17 13.10
N PRO A 77 -3.93 0.08 12.11
CA PRO A 77 -4.27 -0.45 10.81
C PRO A 77 -4.78 -1.89 10.89
N ALA A 78 -5.92 -2.16 10.26
CA ALA A 78 -6.51 -3.48 10.12
C ALA A 78 -7.43 -3.50 8.88
N PRO A 79 -7.81 -4.68 8.35
CA PRO A 79 -8.79 -4.76 7.27
C PRO A 79 -10.07 -4.02 7.60
N LYS A 80 -10.63 -3.30 6.61
CA LYS A 80 -11.84 -2.47 6.71
C LYS A 80 -11.70 -1.21 7.60
N MET A 81 -10.52 -0.91 8.08
CA MET A 81 -10.21 0.42 8.63
C MET A 81 -9.98 1.40 7.49
N VAL A 82 -10.06 2.68 7.79
CA VAL A 82 -9.98 3.75 6.79
C VAL A 82 -8.73 4.60 7.03
N ALA A 83 -7.93 4.75 5.99
CA ALA A 83 -6.79 5.67 5.98
C ALA A 83 -7.25 7.03 5.48
N VAL A 84 -7.04 8.07 6.27
CA VAL A 84 -7.61 9.41 6.07
C VAL A 84 -6.51 10.46 6.02
N ARG A 85 -6.56 11.28 4.99
CA ARG A 85 -5.94 12.62 4.93
C ARG A 85 -7.03 13.66 4.64
N ARG A 86 -6.71 14.93 4.82
CA ARG A 86 -7.68 16.02 4.63
C ARG A 86 -8.44 15.95 3.30
N HIS A 87 -7.78 15.53 2.22
CA HIS A 87 -8.34 15.55 0.88
C HIS A 87 -8.48 14.17 0.24
N HIS A 88 -8.17 13.11 0.96
CA HIS A 88 -8.27 11.75 0.42
C HIS A 88 -8.50 10.71 1.51
N VAL A 89 -9.31 9.70 1.17
CA VAL A 89 -9.53 8.52 2.00
C VAL A 89 -9.52 7.28 1.13
N PHE A 90 -9.10 6.17 1.71
CA PHE A 90 -9.23 4.83 1.13
C PHE A 90 -9.41 3.78 2.22
N VAL A 91 -9.95 2.62 1.85
CA VAL A 91 -10.24 1.52 2.76
C VAL A 91 -9.15 0.48 2.70
N LEU A 92 -8.65 0.04 3.86
CA LEU A 92 -7.65 -1.01 3.97
C LEU A 92 -8.31 -2.38 3.74
N GLU A 93 -7.73 -3.20 2.87
CA GLU A 93 -8.24 -4.53 2.57
C GLU A 93 -7.31 -5.63 3.11
N GLN A 94 -6.05 -5.61 2.73
CA GLN A 94 -5.08 -6.64 3.09
C GLN A 94 -3.71 -6.02 3.37
N HIS A 95 -3.09 -6.43 4.46
CA HIS A 95 -1.71 -6.05 4.77
C HIS A 95 -0.73 -6.79 3.85
N VAL A 96 0.19 -6.04 3.24
CA VAL A 96 1.24 -6.58 2.36
C VAL A 96 2.56 -6.70 3.12
N GLY A 97 2.94 -5.65 3.85
CA GLY A 97 4.17 -5.59 4.63
C GLY A 97 4.52 -4.15 4.99
N GLY A 98 5.11 -3.93 6.17
CA GLY A 98 5.42 -2.60 6.68
C GLY A 98 4.19 -1.69 6.71
N ASP A 99 4.25 -0.56 6.02
CA ASP A 99 3.15 0.39 5.88
C ASP A 99 2.35 0.21 4.57
N VAL A 100 2.60 -0.87 3.82
CA VAL A 100 1.94 -1.13 2.52
C VAL A 100 0.74 -2.04 2.68
N TRP A 101 -0.38 -1.63 2.09
CA TRP A 101 -1.66 -2.32 2.11
C TRP A 101 -2.24 -2.41 0.70
N ILE A 102 -2.93 -3.51 0.39
CA ILE A 102 -3.93 -3.52 -0.68
C ILE A 102 -5.11 -2.69 -0.18
N VAL A 103 -5.54 -1.74 -0.98
CA VAL A 103 -6.59 -0.79 -0.60
C VAL A 103 -7.67 -0.68 -1.67
N HIS A 104 -8.91 -0.46 -1.23
CA HIS A 104 -10.00 0.01 -2.08
C HIS A 104 -9.97 1.53 -2.11
N ASP A 105 -9.57 2.07 -3.25
CA ASP A 105 -9.25 3.48 -3.43
C ASP A 105 -10.15 4.12 -4.48
N SER A 106 -11.20 4.77 -4.04
CA SER A 106 -12.12 5.51 -4.88
C SER A 106 -11.57 6.87 -5.24
N ASN A 107 -11.82 7.32 -6.47
CA ASN A 107 -11.27 8.57 -7.02
C ASN A 107 -9.73 8.58 -7.04
N SER A 108 -9.15 7.44 -7.33
CA SER A 108 -7.72 7.24 -7.52
C SER A 108 -7.37 7.44 -9.00
N GLY A 109 -6.28 8.12 -9.30
CA GLY A 109 -5.73 8.38 -10.62
C GLY A 109 -6.72 8.23 -11.81
N GLY A 110 -7.03 9.32 -12.51
CA GLY A 110 -7.98 9.30 -13.64
C GLY A 110 -9.45 9.12 -13.24
N HIS A 111 -9.83 9.48 -12.03
CA HIS A 111 -11.19 9.34 -11.51
C HIS A 111 -11.73 7.91 -11.53
N ALA A 112 -10.88 6.93 -11.30
CA ALA A 112 -11.24 5.52 -11.23
C ALA A 112 -11.29 5.04 -9.77
N THR A 113 -12.00 3.94 -9.53
CA THR A 113 -11.88 3.15 -8.31
C THR A 113 -10.91 2.01 -8.57
N ARG A 114 -9.92 1.85 -7.70
CA ARG A 114 -8.84 0.87 -7.85
C ARG A 114 -8.71 -0.02 -6.63
N LEU A 115 -8.31 -1.25 -6.88
CA LEU A 115 -7.74 -2.13 -5.88
C LEU A 115 -6.23 -2.22 -6.14
N HIS A 116 -5.41 -1.65 -5.27
CA HIS A 116 -3.96 -1.57 -5.48
C HIS A 116 -3.18 -1.46 -4.18
N GLU A 117 -1.87 -1.70 -4.26
CA GLU A 117 -0.97 -1.46 -3.15
C GLU A 117 -0.78 0.04 -2.91
N ARG A 118 -0.81 0.42 -1.63
CA ARG A 118 -0.59 1.79 -1.20
C ARG A 118 0.04 1.85 0.19
N SER A 119 0.99 2.78 0.37
CA SER A 119 1.51 3.12 1.69
C SER A 119 0.50 3.95 2.47
N ILE A 120 0.36 3.63 3.75
CA ILE A 120 -0.42 4.41 4.72
C ILE A 120 0.41 5.45 5.47
N ALA A 121 1.68 5.60 5.12
CA ALA A 121 2.56 6.60 5.76
C ALA A 121 1.95 8.01 5.68
N GLY A 122 1.83 8.67 6.83
CA GLY A 122 1.23 10.00 6.95
C GLY A 122 -0.29 10.05 6.83
N TYR A 123 -0.98 8.91 6.88
CA TYR A 123 -2.43 8.83 7.04
C TYR A 123 -2.82 8.61 8.50
N VAL A 124 -3.95 9.14 8.90
CA VAL A 124 -4.62 8.79 10.16
C VAL A 124 -5.50 7.58 9.89
N ILE A 125 -5.36 6.54 10.70
CA ILE A 125 -6.22 5.36 10.57
C ILE A 125 -7.38 5.49 11.54
N VAL A 126 -8.60 5.29 11.03
CA VAL A 126 -9.83 5.39 11.82
C VAL A 126 -10.68 4.14 11.69
N ASN A 127 -11.45 3.85 12.75
CA ASN A 127 -12.42 2.76 12.75
C ASN A 127 -13.80 3.31 12.37
N PRO A 128 -14.30 3.05 11.16
CA PRO A 128 -15.59 3.60 10.70
C PRO A 128 -16.80 2.98 11.39
N ARG A 129 -16.61 1.91 12.16
CA ARG A 129 -17.66 1.23 12.93
C ARG A 129 -17.52 1.45 14.44
N GLY A 130 -16.48 2.17 14.88
CA GLY A 130 -16.33 2.56 16.26
C GLY A 130 -17.34 3.64 16.62
N ALA A 131 -17.92 3.57 17.82
CA ALA A 131 -18.70 4.66 18.37
C ALA A 131 -17.77 5.87 18.60
N SER A 132 -18.17 7.03 18.10
CA SER A 132 -17.55 8.33 18.40
C SER A 132 -18.04 8.84 19.74
#